data_f0ce9e3203dadc99865c8abd98cc2948
#
_entry.id   f0ce9e3203dadc99865c8abd98cc2948
#
_cell.length_a   1.000
_cell.length_b   1.000
_cell.length_c   1.000
_cell.angle_alpha   90.00
_cell.angle_beta   90.00
_cell.angle_gamma   90.00
#
_symmetry.space_group_name_H-M   'P 1'
#
loop_
_entity.id
_entity.type
_entity.pdbx_description
1 polymer ?
#
loop_
_entity_poly.entity_id
_entity_poly.type
_entity_poly.pdbx_seq_one_letter_code
_entity_poly.pdbx_strand_id
1 'polypeptide(L)'
;MNRSPRQQEHHSEWKPRTTLGSLVTSGKINSIEQVYENGMRIQESEIVRHLLPDIKSEVVHVGIVQKQTDAGEMTRFNAIVAVGNEAGWFGIGKGKASQMRIAIDKATTAAYLDVIPVKLGCGSWECRCNKLHSVPFKVRGRGGSVTIEVLPGPRGLGLVAGENIKSLLKLAGLKDAWTKSFGSTNTMSSTTKAIFNALRSTYSTG
;
A
#
# COMPACT_ATOMS: atom_id res chain seq x y z
N MET A 1 -0.43 26.26 23.42
CA MET A 1 -1.48 25.26 23.11
C MET A 1 -0.83 23.89 23.08
N ASN A 2 -0.94 23.13 24.19
CA ASN A 2 -0.39 21.80 24.37
C ASN A 2 -1.19 20.80 23.53
N ARG A 3 -0.52 20.17 22.55
CA ARG A 3 -1.06 18.97 21.89
C ARG A 3 -0.90 17.81 22.85
N SER A 4 -2.03 17.29 23.34
CA SER A 4 -2.09 16.06 24.13
C SER A 4 -1.44 14.88 23.37
N PRO A 5 -0.67 14.02 24.05
CA PRO A 5 -0.06 12.85 23.44
C PRO A 5 -1.17 11.91 22.95
N ARG A 6 -1.08 11.49 21.69
CA ARG A 6 -1.94 10.45 21.09
C ARG A 6 -1.85 9.21 21.98
N GLN A 7 -3.00 8.75 22.40
CA GLN A 7 -3.20 7.55 23.17
C GLN A 7 -2.43 6.38 22.55
N GLN A 8 -1.55 5.80 23.33
CA GLN A 8 -0.93 4.52 23.06
C GLN A 8 -2.07 3.51 22.96
N GLU A 9 -2.28 2.96 21.77
CA GLU A 9 -3.21 1.88 21.57
C GLU A 9 -2.76 0.71 22.44
N HIS A 10 -3.64 0.25 23.30
CA HIS A 10 -3.48 -0.96 24.07
C HIS A 10 -3.05 -2.10 23.14
N HIS A 11 -1.79 -2.49 23.19
CA HIS A 11 -1.33 -3.77 22.68
C HIS A 11 -1.98 -4.87 23.52
N SER A 12 -3.18 -5.29 23.13
CA SER A 12 -3.69 -6.59 23.57
C SER A 12 -2.69 -7.62 23.09
N GLU A 13 -2.18 -8.45 24.01
CA GLU A 13 -1.25 -9.52 23.67
C GLU A 13 -1.79 -10.31 22.49
N TRP A 14 -1.12 -10.18 21.34
CA TRP A 14 -1.50 -10.91 20.15
C TRP A 14 -1.30 -12.40 20.34
N LYS A 15 -2.38 -13.16 20.23
CA LYS A 15 -2.35 -14.62 20.24
C LYS A 15 -2.41 -15.14 18.81
N PRO A 16 -1.32 -15.73 18.29
CA PRO A 16 -1.28 -16.21 16.91
C PRO A 16 -2.30 -17.33 16.69
N ARG A 17 -3.02 -17.26 15.58
CA ARG A 17 -3.99 -18.29 15.15
C ARG A 17 -3.46 -19.13 13.99
N THR A 18 -2.44 -18.63 13.29
CA THR A 18 -1.84 -19.29 12.12
C THR A 18 -0.48 -19.86 12.45
N THR A 19 -0.03 -20.84 11.65
CA THR A 19 1.30 -21.43 11.76
C THR A 19 2.39 -20.36 11.57
N LEU A 20 2.19 -19.41 10.62
CA LEU A 20 3.10 -18.29 10.40
C LEU A 20 3.15 -17.38 11.64
N GLY A 21 2.00 -17.05 12.24
CA GLY A 21 1.95 -16.28 13.48
C GLY A 21 2.73 -16.93 14.62
N SER A 22 2.61 -18.24 14.78
CA SER A 22 3.38 -19.01 15.79
C SER A 22 4.88 -18.97 15.53
N LEU A 23 5.32 -19.03 14.26
CA LEU A 23 6.73 -18.95 13.88
C LEU A 23 7.33 -17.56 14.13
N VAL A 24 6.55 -16.51 13.89
CA VAL A 24 6.95 -15.12 14.20
C VAL A 24 7.05 -14.90 15.71
N THR A 25 6.05 -15.36 16.48
CA THR A 25 6.07 -15.23 17.95
C THR A 25 7.21 -16.04 18.59
N SER A 26 7.57 -17.20 18.02
CA SER A 26 8.72 -18.01 18.49
C SER A 26 10.08 -17.46 18.04
N GLY A 27 10.14 -16.37 17.28
CA GLY A 27 11.38 -15.74 16.79
C GLY A 27 12.11 -16.52 15.69
N LYS A 28 11.48 -17.51 15.06
CA LYS A 28 12.06 -18.25 13.93
C LYS A 28 12.06 -17.44 12.63
N ILE A 29 11.12 -16.51 12.49
CA ILE A 29 11.01 -15.60 11.37
C ILE A 29 11.06 -14.17 11.92
N ASN A 30 12.13 -13.44 11.57
CA ASN A 30 12.38 -12.08 12.06
C ASN A 30 12.27 -11.02 10.97
N SER A 31 12.16 -11.41 9.70
CA SER A 31 12.01 -10.48 8.59
C SER A 31 10.83 -10.88 7.70
N ILE A 32 10.17 -9.88 7.12
CA ILE A 32 9.08 -10.12 6.19
C ILE A 32 9.57 -10.72 4.86
N GLU A 33 10.84 -10.48 4.49
CA GLU A 33 11.49 -11.07 3.33
C GLU A 33 11.50 -12.60 3.41
N GLN A 34 11.84 -13.17 4.56
CA GLN A 34 11.80 -14.62 4.79
C GLN A 34 10.40 -15.21 4.61
N VAL A 35 9.34 -14.46 4.91
CA VAL A 35 7.95 -14.89 4.69
C VAL A 35 7.68 -15.06 3.19
N TYR A 36 8.16 -14.09 2.37
CA TYR A 36 7.97 -14.14 0.92
C TYR A 36 8.87 -15.18 0.24
N GLU A 37 10.13 -15.33 0.67
CA GLU A 37 11.05 -16.36 0.18
C GLU A 37 10.52 -17.78 0.44
N ASN A 38 9.90 -17.99 1.60
CA ASN A 38 9.26 -19.27 1.94
C ASN A 38 7.88 -19.45 1.27
N GLY A 39 7.40 -18.50 0.49
CA GLY A 39 6.12 -18.55 -0.20
C GLY A 39 4.90 -18.58 0.75
N MET A 40 5.06 -18.15 1.99
CA MET A 40 3.99 -18.17 2.98
C MET A 40 3.05 -16.97 2.80
N ARG A 41 1.74 -17.22 2.91
CA ARG A 41 0.74 -16.16 2.80
C ARG A 41 0.44 -15.55 4.17
N ILE A 42 0.46 -14.23 4.24
CA ILE A 42 0.09 -13.48 5.44
C ILE A 42 -1.44 -13.52 5.57
N GLN A 43 -1.95 -13.99 6.72
CA GLN A 43 -3.37 -14.09 7.03
C GLN A 43 -3.78 -13.28 8.26
N GLU A 44 -2.81 -12.78 9.04
CA GLU A 44 -3.03 -11.95 10.21
C GLU A 44 -2.34 -10.60 10.03
N SER A 45 -3.05 -9.49 10.28
CA SER A 45 -2.54 -8.14 10.14
C SER A 45 -1.44 -7.81 11.16
N GLU A 46 -1.50 -8.46 12.32
CA GLU A 46 -0.58 -8.29 13.43
C GLU A 46 0.85 -8.74 13.08
N ILE A 47 0.99 -9.74 12.21
CA ILE A 47 2.29 -10.23 11.71
C ILE A 47 3.05 -9.08 11.04
N VAL A 48 2.36 -8.32 10.17
CA VAL A 48 2.99 -7.21 9.45
C VAL A 48 3.34 -6.07 10.41
N ARG A 49 2.47 -5.77 11.37
CA ARG A 49 2.76 -4.75 12.39
C ARG A 49 3.96 -5.12 13.27
N HIS A 50 4.14 -6.41 13.56
CA HIS A 50 5.27 -6.90 14.34
C HIS A 50 6.58 -6.88 13.56
N LEU A 51 6.55 -7.31 12.29
CA LEU A 51 7.73 -7.37 11.42
C LEU A 51 8.12 -6.01 10.82
N LEU A 52 7.16 -5.10 10.64
CA LEU A 52 7.38 -3.75 10.09
C LEU A 52 6.79 -2.69 11.03
N PRO A 53 7.49 -2.32 12.12
CA PRO A 53 7.00 -1.31 13.06
C PRO A 53 6.91 0.10 12.43
N ASP A 54 7.72 0.39 11.41
CA ASP A 54 7.80 1.70 10.74
C ASP A 54 6.75 1.90 9.62
N ILE A 55 5.77 0.98 9.53
CA ILE A 55 4.77 1.07 8.49
C ILE A 55 3.81 2.26 8.74
N LYS A 56 3.66 3.11 7.73
CA LYS A 56 2.75 4.25 7.74
C LYS A 56 1.47 3.89 7.01
N SER A 57 0.34 4.39 7.49
CA SER A 57 -0.95 4.27 6.81
C SER A 57 -1.46 5.63 6.37
N GLU A 58 -1.93 5.72 5.14
CA GLU A 58 -2.52 6.92 4.56
C GLU A 58 -3.89 6.61 3.97
N VAL A 59 -4.88 7.45 4.29
CA VAL A 59 -6.23 7.32 3.74
C VAL A 59 -6.25 8.01 2.37
N VAL A 60 -6.36 7.22 1.32
CA VAL A 60 -6.33 7.71 -0.07
C VAL A 60 -7.67 8.32 -0.46
N HIS A 61 -8.76 7.66 -0.10
CA HIS A 61 -10.10 8.11 -0.46
C HIS A 61 -11.16 7.55 0.49
N VAL A 62 -12.11 8.40 0.85
CA VAL A 62 -13.34 8.00 1.55
C VAL A 62 -14.53 8.52 0.76
N GLY A 63 -15.46 7.65 0.46
CA GLY A 63 -16.69 7.99 -0.27
C GLY A 63 -17.92 7.41 0.38
N ILE A 64 -19.05 8.05 0.18
CA ILE A 64 -20.38 7.58 0.58
C ILE A 64 -20.93 6.71 -0.54
N VAL A 65 -21.52 5.58 -0.18
CA VAL A 65 -22.21 4.65 -1.10
C VAL A 65 -23.62 4.43 -0.58
N GLN A 66 -24.59 4.77 -1.36
CA GLN A 66 -26.02 4.62 -1.03
C GLN A 66 -26.65 3.50 -1.86
N LYS A 67 -27.55 2.76 -1.26
CA LYS A 67 -28.41 1.77 -1.91
C LYS A 67 -29.85 2.07 -1.52
N GLN A 68 -30.70 2.24 -2.52
CA GLN A 68 -32.13 2.33 -2.30
C GLN A 68 -32.69 0.95 -1.94
N THR A 69 -33.48 0.88 -0.89
CA THR A 69 -34.22 -0.31 -0.44
C THR A 69 -35.70 0.06 -0.30
N ASP A 70 -36.57 -0.92 -0.18
CA ASP A 70 -38.03 -0.70 -0.02
C ASP A 70 -38.36 0.11 1.24
N ALA A 71 -37.51 0.07 2.26
CA ALA A 71 -37.64 0.82 3.52
C ALA A 71 -36.89 2.16 3.51
N GLY A 72 -36.32 2.61 2.36
CA GLY A 72 -35.58 3.86 2.24
C GLY A 72 -34.12 3.69 1.86
N GLU A 73 -33.31 4.72 2.06
CA GLU A 73 -31.90 4.73 1.67
C GLU A 73 -31.01 4.10 2.73
N MET A 74 -30.18 3.14 2.31
CA MET A 74 -29.12 2.58 3.15
C MET A 74 -27.78 3.20 2.78
N THR A 75 -27.23 4.02 3.66
CA THR A 75 -25.93 4.69 3.48
C THR A 75 -24.80 3.87 4.08
N ARG A 76 -23.70 3.72 3.35
CA ARG A 76 -22.45 3.12 3.83
C ARG A 76 -21.26 3.94 3.39
N PHE A 77 -20.16 3.82 4.12
CA PHE A 77 -18.88 4.45 3.80
C PHE A 77 -17.93 3.44 3.18
N ASN A 78 -17.27 3.84 2.11
CA ASN A 78 -16.22 3.08 1.47
C ASN A 78 -14.90 3.82 1.67
N ALA A 79 -13.91 3.16 2.26
CA ALA A 79 -12.57 3.71 2.46
C ALA A 79 -11.54 2.93 1.66
N ILE A 80 -10.54 3.63 1.13
CA ILE A 80 -9.35 3.07 0.50
C ILE A 80 -8.16 3.58 1.30
N VAL A 81 -7.38 2.65 1.82
CA VAL A 81 -6.19 2.94 2.62
C VAL A 81 -4.98 2.30 1.94
N ALA A 82 -3.89 3.04 1.90
CA ALA A 82 -2.59 2.56 1.51
C ALA A 82 -1.68 2.47 2.73
N VAL A 83 -0.83 1.47 2.77
CA VAL A 83 0.20 1.28 3.79
C VAL A 83 1.55 1.12 3.13
N GLY A 84 2.61 1.62 3.77
CA GLY A 84 3.96 1.49 3.27
C GLY A 84 4.99 1.95 4.28
N ASN A 85 6.23 1.52 4.11
CA ASN A 85 7.34 1.87 4.99
C ASN A 85 8.36 2.83 4.35
N GLU A 86 8.05 3.38 3.17
CA GLU A 86 8.96 4.23 2.38
C GLU A 86 10.32 3.56 2.04
N ALA A 87 10.43 2.25 2.24
CA ALA A 87 11.65 1.45 2.05
C ALA A 87 11.47 0.23 1.13
N GLY A 88 10.35 0.15 0.39
CA GLY A 88 10.11 -0.92 -0.57
C GLY A 88 9.02 -1.91 -0.17
N TRP A 89 8.20 -1.60 0.83
CA TRP A 89 7.00 -2.38 1.16
C TRP A 89 5.76 -1.52 0.96
N PHE A 90 4.78 -2.07 0.27
CA PHE A 90 3.58 -1.33 -0.10
C PHE A 90 2.35 -2.24 -0.10
N GLY A 91 1.25 -1.75 0.44
CA GLY A 91 -0.02 -2.49 0.49
C GLY A 91 -1.23 -1.57 0.31
N ILE A 92 -2.31 -2.11 -0.22
CA ILE A 92 -3.56 -1.39 -0.42
C ILE A 92 -4.73 -2.21 0.09
N GLY A 93 -5.60 -1.57 0.85
CA GLY A 93 -6.83 -2.17 1.34
C GLY A 93 -8.06 -1.34 1.04
N LYS A 94 -9.18 -2.02 0.92
CA LYS A 94 -10.50 -1.43 0.77
C LYS A 94 -11.41 -1.94 1.88
N GLY A 95 -12.12 -1.01 2.53
CA GLY A 95 -13.07 -1.32 3.58
C GLY A 95 -14.41 -0.66 3.34
N LYS A 96 -15.50 -1.34 3.70
CA LYS A 96 -16.84 -0.80 3.64
C LYS A 96 -17.59 -1.07 4.94
N ALA A 97 -18.19 -0.05 5.52
CA ALA A 97 -18.96 -0.16 6.77
C ALA A 97 -20.07 0.89 6.84
N SER A 98 -20.93 0.79 7.87
CA SER A 98 -21.95 1.79 8.18
C SER A 98 -21.36 3.06 8.77
N GLN A 99 -20.23 2.95 9.48
CA GLN A 99 -19.50 4.08 10.06
C GLN A 99 -18.16 4.27 9.35
N MET A 100 -17.75 5.53 9.17
CA MET A 100 -16.52 5.89 8.47
C MET A 100 -15.27 5.32 9.17
N ARG A 101 -15.19 5.41 10.51
CA ARG A 101 -14.07 4.89 11.29
C ARG A 101 -13.89 3.38 11.09
N ILE A 102 -14.98 2.63 11.20
CA ILE A 102 -14.96 1.17 11.01
C ILE A 102 -14.58 0.80 9.56
N ALA A 103 -14.97 1.63 8.57
CA ALA A 103 -14.58 1.42 7.18
C ALA A 103 -13.08 1.60 6.99
N ILE A 104 -12.48 2.62 7.62
CA ILE A 104 -11.02 2.86 7.61
C ILE A 104 -10.28 1.74 8.30
N ASP A 105 -10.71 1.30 9.48
CA ASP A 105 -10.07 0.21 10.23
C ASP A 105 -10.08 -1.11 9.44
N LYS A 106 -11.21 -1.45 8.79
CA LYS A 106 -11.31 -2.60 7.89
C LYS A 106 -10.39 -2.46 6.67
N ALA A 107 -10.31 -1.26 6.08
CA ALA A 107 -9.44 -1.01 4.95
C ALA A 107 -7.97 -1.14 5.34
N THR A 108 -7.59 -0.64 6.51
CA THR A 108 -6.23 -0.74 7.05
C THR A 108 -5.83 -2.19 7.30
N THR A 109 -6.71 -2.98 7.93
CA THR A 109 -6.50 -4.42 8.12
C THR A 109 -6.33 -5.15 6.78
N ALA A 110 -7.18 -4.85 5.81
CA ALA A 110 -7.06 -5.42 4.47
C ALA A 110 -5.76 -5.01 3.77
N ALA A 111 -5.28 -3.78 3.98
CA ALA A 111 -4.03 -3.30 3.41
C ALA A 111 -2.80 -4.02 4.00
N TYR A 112 -2.81 -4.33 5.29
CA TYR A 112 -1.75 -5.14 5.92
C TYR A 112 -1.71 -6.57 5.38
N LEU A 113 -2.84 -7.16 5.02
CA LEU A 113 -2.90 -8.51 4.46
C LEU A 113 -2.42 -8.58 3.00
N ASP A 114 -2.43 -7.47 2.28
CA ASP A 114 -2.03 -7.37 0.87
C ASP A 114 -0.77 -6.52 0.69
N VAL A 115 0.19 -6.65 1.61
CA VAL A 115 1.50 -5.99 1.49
C VAL A 115 2.34 -6.75 0.48
N ILE A 116 3.01 -6.03 -0.41
CA ILE A 116 3.90 -6.57 -1.44
C ILE A 116 5.29 -5.95 -1.33
N PRO A 117 6.35 -6.67 -1.70
CA PRO A 117 7.67 -6.09 -1.89
C PRO A 117 7.72 -5.27 -3.18
N VAL A 118 8.37 -4.13 -3.12
CA VAL A 118 8.63 -3.24 -4.26
C VAL A 118 10.12 -3.15 -4.47
N LYS A 119 10.61 -3.59 -5.62
CA LYS A 119 12.03 -3.51 -5.94
C LYS A 119 12.37 -2.09 -6.39
N LEU A 120 13.17 -1.41 -5.59
CA LEU A 120 13.70 -0.10 -5.92
C LEU A 120 14.98 -0.23 -6.72
N GLY A 121 15.28 0.74 -7.58
CA GLY A 121 16.46 0.73 -8.42
C GLY A 121 16.79 2.10 -9.00
N CYS A 122 17.70 2.14 -9.95
CA CYS A 122 18.00 3.28 -10.80
C CYS A 122 18.01 2.81 -12.25
N GLY A 123 16.86 2.81 -12.92
CA GLY A 123 16.72 2.40 -14.32
C GLY A 123 16.78 3.54 -15.33
N SER A 124 17.10 4.77 -14.89
CA SER A 124 17.21 5.91 -15.79
C SER A 124 18.57 5.93 -16.53
N TRP A 125 18.53 6.07 -17.85
CA TRP A 125 19.74 6.19 -18.68
C TRP A 125 20.51 7.50 -18.43
N GLU A 126 19.85 8.52 -17.92
CA GLU A 126 20.43 9.81 -17.57
C GLU A 126 21.16 9.80 -16.22
N CYS A 127 20.87 8.80 -15.39
CA CYS A 127 21.39 8.72 -14.02
C CYS A 127 22.45 7.61 -13.90
N ARG A 128 23.69 7.97 -13.61
CA ARG A 128 24.78 7.01 -13.34
C ARG A 128 24.98 6.74 -11.85
N CYS A 129 23.94 6.91 -11.04
CA CYS A 129 24.04 6.65 -9.62
C CYS A 129 23.62 5.21 -9.31
N ASN A 130 24.35 4.52 -8.44
CA ASN A 130 23.99 3.18 -7.95
C ASN A 130 23.10 3.25 -6.69
N LYS A 131 22.20 4.26 -6.62
CA LYS A 131 21.32 4.44 -5.45
C LYS A 131 19.90 4.02 -5.76
N LEU A 132 19.22 3.46 -4.77
CA LEU A 132 17.83 3.04 -4.83
C LEU A 132 16.93 4.27 -4.63
N HIS A 133 16.44 4.87 -5.72
CA HIS A 133 15.58 6.07 -5.67
C HIS A 133 14.39 6.02 -6.62
N SER A 134 14.39 5.10 -7.56
CA SER A 134 13.39 4.97 -8.60
C SER A 134 12.99 3.52 -8.84
N VAL A 135 12.28 3.25 -9.93
CA VAL A 135 12.01 1.89 -10.42
C VAL A 135 13.16 1.38 -11.28
N PRO A 136 13.47 0.08 -11.28
CA PRO A 136 14.57 -0.49 -12.07
C PRO A 136 14.30 -0.46 -13.58
N PHE A 137 13.05 -0.52 -14.01
CA PHE A 137 12.62 -0.50 -15.40
C PHE A 137 11.22 0.08 -15.51
N LYS A 138 10.74 0.34 -16.73
CA LYS A 138 9.38 0.80 -16.98
C LYS A 138 8.38 -0.29 -16.54
N VAL A 139 7.50 0.05 -15.61
CA VAL A 139 6.45 -0.84 -15.15
C VAL A 139 5.08 -0.32 -15.55
N ARG A 140 4.17 -1.25 -15.86
CA ARG A 140 2.80 -0.95 -16.26
C ARG A 140 1.82 -1.75 -15.40
N GLY A 141 0.84 -1.06 -14.84
CA GLY A 141 -0.24 -1.69 -14.09
C GLY A 141 -1.61 -1.27 -14.61
N ARG A 142 -2.56 -2.19 -14.56
CA ARG A 142 -3.94 -1.96 -14.97
C ARG A 142 -4.89 -2.23 -13.80
N GLY A 143 -5.87 -1.33 -13.64
CA GLY A 143 -6.95 -1.47 -12.68
C GLY A 143 -8.28 -1.07 -13.32
N GLY A 144 -9.07 -2.03 -13.80
CA GLY A 144 -10.28 -1.76 -14.56
C GLY A 144 -9.95 -1.07 -15.90
N SER A 145 -10.52 0.10 -16.14
CA SER A 145 -10.26 0.94 -17.33
C SER A 145 -9.01 1.80 -17.22
N VAL A 146 -8.43 1.94 -16.00
CA VAL A 146 -7.27 2.78 -15.76
C VAL A 146 -6.00 1.98 -15.97
N THR A 147 -5.06 2.55 -16.71
CA THR A 147 -3.71 2.03 -16.89
C THR A 147 -2.73 3.09 -16.44
N ILE A 148 -1.76 2.70 -15.62
CA ILE A 148 -0.69 3.59 -15.14
C ILE A 148 0.64 2.96 -15.51
N GLU A 149 1.50 3.77 -16.13
CA GLU A 149 2.89 3.44 -16.41
C GLU A 149 3.78 4.28 -15.50
N VAL A 150 4.71 3.62 -14.82
CA VAL A 150 5.74 4.27 -14.02
C VAL A 150 7.07 4.06 -14.73
N LEU A 151 7.76 5.16 -15.01
CA LEU A 151 9.04 5.17 -15.71
C LEU A 151 10.13 5.64 -14.74
N PRO A 152 11.34 5.07 -14.85
CA PRO A 152 12.47 5.52 -14.05
C PRO A 152 12.83 6.97 -14.37
N GLY A 153 13.04 7.78 -13.33
CA GLY A 153 13.47 9.16 -13.42
C GLY A 153 14.92 9.36 -12.96
N PRO A 154 15.63 10.38 -13.45
CA PRO A 154 16.93 10.75 -12.94
C PRO A 154 16.85 11.28 -11.52
N ARG A 155 17.94 11.22 -10.78
CA ARG A 155 18.02 11.70 -9.40
C ARG A 155 17.74 13.18 -9.30
N GLY A 156 16.88 13.58 -8.36
CA GLY A 156 16.52 14.99 -8.12
C GLY A 156 15.33 15.47 -8.96
N LEU A 157 14.77 14.61 -9.82
CA LEU A 157 13.55 14.93 -10.57
C LEU A 157 12.34 15.10 -9.66
N GLY A 158 12.27 14.32 -8.58
CA GLY A 158 11.09 14.18 -7.76
C GLY A 158 10.01 13.29 -8.41
N LEU A 159 8.83 13.23 -7.80
CA LEU A 159 7.70 12.46 -8.32
C LEU A 159 6.84 13.32 -9.25
N VAL A 160 6.84 12.99 -10.53
CA VAL A 160 6.00 13.62 -11.55
C VAL A 160 4.73 12.77 -11.74
N ALA A 161 3.71 13.08 -10.95
CA ALA A 161 2.47 12.33 -10.88
C ALA A 161 1.32 13.21 -10.39
N GLY A 162 0.09 12.79 -10.60
CA GLY A 162 -1.07 13.38 -9.92
C GLY A 162 -0.97 13.21 -8.40
N GLU A 163 -1.58 14.10 -7.63
CA GLU A 163 -1.41 14.20 -6.19
C GLU A 163 -1.67 12.87 -5.44
N ASN A 164 -2.78 12.20 -5.74
CA ASN A 164 -3.11 10.90 -5.13
C ASN A 164 -2.12 9.78 -5.52
N ILE A 165 -1.57 9.85 -6.73
CA ILE A 165 -0.56 8.89 -7.20
C ILE A 165 0.78 9.18 -6.51
N LYS A 166 1.11 10.45 -6.33
CA LYS A 166 2.34 10.90 -5.69
C LYS A 166 2.44 10.41 -4.25
N SER A 167 1.37 10.52 -3.45
CA SER A 167 1.36 10.01 -2.07
C SER A 167 1.57 8.49 -2.03
N LEU A 168 0.93 7.73 -2.92
CA LEU A 168 1.11 6.28 -3.00
C LEU A 168 2.55 5.86 -3.37
N LEU A 169 3.16 6.54 -4.35
CA LEU A 169 4.53 6.26 -4.76
C LEU A 169 5.53 6.62 -3.65
N LYS A 170 5.27 7.70 -2.90
CA LYS A 170 6.07 8.08 -1.74
C LYS A 170 6.02 7.03 -0.64
N LEU A 171 4.83 6.50 -0.32
CA LEU A 171 4.66 5.40 0.65
C LEU A 171 5.41 4.13 0.22
N ALA A 172 5.50 3.86 -1.09
CA ALA A 172 6.27 2.74 -1.62
C ALA A 172 7.80 2.95 -1.55
N GLY A 173 8.26 4.18 -1.24
CA GLY A 173 9.69 4.53 -1.13
C GLY A 173 10.31 5.09 -2.40
N LEU A 174 9.51 5.38 -3.43
CA LEU A 174 9.99 6.03 -4.65
C LEU A 174 10.22 7.53 -4.40
N LYS A 175 11.36 8.03 -4.86
CA LYS A 175 11.74 9.46 -4.75
C LYS A 175 11.66 10.18 -6.10
N ASP A 176 12.05 9.49 -7.16
CA ASP A 176 12.16 10.03 -8.51
C ASP A 176 11.48 9.09 -9.50
N ALA A 177 10.39 9.53 -10.13
CA ALA A 177 9.69 8.75 -11.15
C ALA A 177 8.83 9.63 -12.06
N TRP A 178 8.73 9.24 -13.32
CA TRP A 178 7.73 9.74 -14.25
C TRP A 178 6.51 8.84 -14.24
N THR A 179 5.32 9.40 -14.39
CA THR A 179 4.10 8.61 -14.53
C THR A 179 3.32 9.03 -15.77
N LYS A 180 2.76 8.02 -16.46
CA LYS A 180 1.76 8.22 -17.51
C LYS A 180 0.50 7.48 -17.11
N SER A 181 -0.62 8.18 -17.13
CA SER A 181 -1.92 7.61 -16.78
C SER A 181 -2.87 7.68 -17.97
N PHE A 182 -3.60 6.59 -18.18
CA PHE A 182 -4.57 6.42 -19.26
C PHE A 182 -5.89 5.96 -18.67
N GLY A 183 -6.99 6.44 -19.24
CA GLY A 183 -8.34 6.11 -18.82
C GLY A 183 -8.90 7.08 -17.77
N SER A 184 -9.98 6.69 -17.08
CA SER A 184 -10.67 7.52 -16.11
C SER A 184 -9.98 7.49 -14.73
N THR A 185 -8.96 8.32 -14.56
CA THR A 185 -8.17 8.43 -13.31
C THR A 185 -8.94 8.98 -12.12
N ASN A 186 -10.09 9.61 -12.34
CA ASN A 186 -11.00 10.02 -11.27
C ASN A 186 -11.54 8.85 -10.45
N THR A 187 -11.54 7.64 -11.03
CA THR A 187 -11.95 6.43 -10.30
C THR A 187 -10.85 5.99 -9.34
N MET A 188 -10.81 6.56 -8.13
CA MET A 188 -9.75 6.32 -7.14
C MET A 188 -9.50 4.83 -6.89
N SER A 189 -10.55 4.03 -6.81
CA SER A 189 -10.47 2.58 -6.64
C SER A 189 -9.69 1.87 -7.75
N SER A 190 -9.88 2.27 -9.01
CA SER A 190 -9.18 1.69 -10.16
C SER A 190 -7.77 2.21 -10.28
N THR A 191 -7.57 3.50 -10.04
CA THR A 191 -6.26 4.17 -10.05
C THR A 191 -5.33 3.57 -9.01
N THR A 192 -5.80 3.41 -7.77
CA THR A 192 -5.03 2.80 -6.69
C THR A 192 -4.64 1.35 -7.01
N LYS A 193 -5.60 0.57 -7.55
CA LYS A 193 -5.32 -0.82 -7.97
C LYS A 193 -4.34 -0.89 -9.14
N ALA A 194 -4.39 0.06 -10.08
CA ALA A 194 -3.44 0.12 -11.20
C ALA A 194 -2.01 0.37 -10.71
N ILE A 195 -1.81 1.28 -9.75
CA ILE A 195 -0.51 1.52 -9.13
C ILE A 195 0.00 0.28 -8.40
N PHE A 196 -0.85 -0.36 -7.61
CA PHE A 196 -0.50 -1.57 -6.88
C PHE A 196 -0.01 -2.66 -7.83
N ASN A 197 -0.74 -2.91 -8.93
CA ASN A 197 -0.35 -3.88 -9.93
C ASN A 197 0.94 -3.49 -10.67
N ALA A 198 1.18 -2.19 -10.91
CA ALA A 198 2.43 -1.71 -11.47
C ALA A 198 3.61 -1.98 -10.54
N LEU A 199 3.48 -1.64 -9.25
CA LEU A 199 4.52 -1.88 -8.25
C LEU A 199 4.77 -3.37 -8.01
N ARG A 200 3.72 -4.19 -7.99
CA ARG A 200 3.83 -5.65 -7.88
C ARG A 200 4.68 -6.25 -9.01
N SER A 201 4.58 -5.71 -10.23
CA SER A 201 5.35 -6.21 -11.37
C SER A 201 6.85 -5.94 -11.25
N THR A 202 7.32 -5.04 -10.37
CA THR A 202 8.74 -4.79 -10.13
C THR A 202 9.45 -6.00 -9.51
N TYR A 203 8.74 -6.79 -8.72
CA TYR A 203 9.27 -7.99 -8.05
C TYR A 203 9.12 -9.26 -8.89
N SER A 204 8.08 -9.31 -9.74
CA SER A 204 7.72 -10.51 -10.52
C SER A 204 8.69 -10.85 -11.67
N THR A 205 9.60 -9.94 -12.00
CA THR A 205 10.54 -10.08 -13.14
C THR A 205 11.98 -10.34 -12.71
N GLY A 206 12.16 -10.93 -11.54
CA GLY A 206 13.47 -11.34 -11.02
C GLY A 206 13.74 -12.81 -11.23
#